data_a874b3361f8729125647cdca85dcbd7c
#
_entry.id   a874b3361f8729125647cdca85dcbd7c
#
_cell.length_a   1.000
_cell.length_b   1.000
_cell.length_c   1.000
_cell.angle_alpha   90.00
_cell.angle_beta   90.00
_cell.angle_gamma   90.00
#
_symmetry.space_group_name_H-M   'P 1'
#
loop_
_entity.id
_entity.type
_entity.pdbx_description
1 polymer ?
#
loop_
_entity_poly.entity_id
_entity_poly.type
_entity_poly.pdbx_seq_one_letter_code
_entity_poly.pdbx_strand_id
1 'polypeptide(L)'
;MENYTEHYQLHQWESEDSFLRTDFNADFAKIDGAIAACSHTVKGSYTGNGSYLTVELGFRPAAVLVSLGYQSYNQPRLSIDGDTAYMVMTDSGFRVQDDRNANLNEVGREYLYLAFQ
;
A
#
# COMPACT_ATOMS: atom_id res chain seq x y z
N MET A 1 7.54 -37.22 -15.57
CA MET A 1 8.18 -36.67 -14.38
C MET A 1 7.64 -35.28 -14.11
N GLU A 2 7.23 -35.04 -12.87
CA GLU A 2 6.68 -33.73 -12.52
C GLU A 2 7.80 -32.72 -12.36
N ASN A 3 7.65 -31.56 -12.98
CA ASN A 3 8.53 -30.42 -12.86
C ASN A 3 7.79 -29.25 -12.23
N TYR A 4 8.56 -28.37 -11.59
CA TYR A 4 7.97 -27.23 -10.86
C TYR A 4 8.74 -25.96 -11.20
N THR A 5 8.05 -24.84 -11.11
CA THR A 5 8.69 -23.53 -11.29
C THR A 5 9.61 -23.23 -10.11
N GLU A 6 10.61 -22.38 -10.36
CA GLU A 6 11.68 -22.11 -9.39
C GLU A 6 11.19 -21.45 -8.12
N HIS A 7 10.30 -20.47 -8.21
CA HIS A 7 9.97 -19.63 -7.06
C HIS A 7 8.79 -20.14 -6.24
N TYR A 8 7.68 -20.49 -6.89
CA TYR A 8 6.45 -20.85 -6.20
C TYR A 8 6.08 -22.31 -6.34
N GLN A 9 6.95 -23.09 -6.97
CA GLN A 9 6.72 -24.53 -7.14
C GLN A 9 5.40 -24.86 -7.82
N LEU A 10 5.11 -24.08 -8.89
CA LEU A 10 3.95 -24.35 -9.72
C LEU A 10 4.26 -25.50 -10.66
N HIS A 11 3.24 -26.27 -11.03
CA HIS A 11 3.44 -27.41 -11.91
C HIS A 11 3.88 -26.96 -13.30
N GLN A 12 4.81 -27.70 -13.88
CA GLN A 12 5.21 -27.59 -15.27
C GLN A 12 5.00 -28.96 -15.91
N TRP A 13 4.07 -29.02 -16.86
CA TRP A 13 3.70 -30.29 -17.49
C TRP A 13 4.49 -30.52 -18.77
N GLU A 14 4.89 -31.77 -18.95
CA GLU A 14 5.42 -32.24 -20.23
C GLU A 14 4.28 -32.90 -20.99
N SER A 15 4.55 -33.23 -22.29
CA SER A 15 3.50 -33.75 -23.19
C SER A 15 2.87 -35.06 -22.73
N GLU A 16 3.62 -35.89 -22.00
CA GLU A 16 3.14 -37.18 -21.51
C GLU A 16 2.56 -37.10 -20.08
N ASP A 17 2.60 -35.94 -19.45
CA ASP A 17 2.09 -35.78 -18.08
C ASP A 17 0.55 -35.68 -18.09
N SER A 18 -0.05 -36.18 -17.03
CA SER A 18 -1.50 -36.06 -16.84
C SER A 18 -1.85 -34.72 -16.23
N PHE A 19 -2.94 -34.12 -16.70
CA PHE A 19 -3.51 -32.92 -16.09
C PHE A 19 -4.51 -33.34 -15.01
N LEU A 20 -4.23 -32.96 -13.78
CA LEU A 20 -5.10 -33.24 -12.65
C LEU A 20 -5.74 -31.95 -12.16
N ARG A 21 -7.04 -31.98 -11.93
CA ARG A 21 -7.78 -30.82 -11.40
C ARG A 21 -7.18 -30.37 -10.07
N THR A 22 -6.79 -31.31 -9.23
CA THR A 22 -6.18 -30.99 -7.92
C THR A 22 -4.87 -30.21 -8.08
N ASP A 23 -4.09 -30.53 -9.11
CA ASP A 23 -2.84 -29.81 -9.38
C ASP A 23 -3.09 -28.37 -9.81
N PHE A 24 -4.07 -28.17 -10.69
CA PHE A 24 -4.49 -26.83 -11.10
C PHE A 24 -4.98 -26.02 -9.92
N ASN A 25 -5.84 -26.58 -9.10
CA ASN A 25 -6.40 -25.88 -7.95
C ASN A 25 -5.33 -25.54 -6.94
N ALA A 26 -4.36 -26.43 -6.73
CA ALA A 26 -3.24 -26.16 -5.84
C ALA A 26 -2.38 -24.99 -6.36
N ASP A 27 -2.14 -24.95 -7.68
CA ASP A 27 -1.34 -23.91 -8.29
C ASP A 27 -2.07 -22.55 -8.24
N PHE A 28 -3.37 -22.53 -8.51
CA PHE A 28 -4.15 -21.30 -8.39
C PHE A 28 -4.15 -20.78 -6.95
N ALA A 29 -4.24 -21.67 -5.97
CA ALA A 29 -4.16 -21.25 -4.56
C ALA A 29 -2.80 -20.63 -4.23
N LYS A 30 -1.72 -21.18 -4.78
CA LYS A 30 -0.37 -20.61 -4.59
C LYS A 30 -0.25 -19.23 -5.22
N ILE A 31 -0.76 -19.07 -6.44
CA ILE A 31 -0.73 -17.79 -7.16
C ILE A 31 -1.55 -16.76 -6.41
N ASP A 32 -2.76 -17.12 -6.01
CA ASP A 32 -3.65 -16.24 -5.26
C ASP A 32 -3.00 -15.77 -3.96
N GLY A 33 -2.42 -16.69 -3.20
CA GLY A 33 -1.70 -16.35 -1.97
C GLY A 33 -0.48 -15.48 -2.20
N ALA A 34 0.26 -15.73 -3.28
CA ALA A 34 1.45 -14.93 -3.62
C ALA A 34 1.08 -13.50 -4.00
N ILE A 35 0.01 -13.33 -4.78
CA ILE A 35 -0.49 -12.01 -5.15
C ILE A 35 -0.98 -11.26 -3.92
N ALA A 36 -1.73 -11.95 -3.05
CA ALA A 36 -2.24 -11.36 -1.82
C ALA A 36 -1.12 -10.90 -0.88
N ALA A 37 0.02 -11.58 -0.90
CA ALA A 37 1.17 -11.25 -0.07
C ALA A 37 2.03 -10.13 -0.66
N CYS A 38 1.82 -9.72 -1.91
CA CYS A 38 2.59 -8.65 -2.52
C CYS A 38 2.30 -7.33 -1.85
N SER A 39 3.36 -6.53 -1.66
CA SER A 39 3.22 -5.16 -1.19
C SER A 39 2.69 -4.29 -2.31
N HIS A 40 1.66 -3.52 -2.00
CA HIS A 40 1.06 -2.58 -2.95
C HIS A 40 1.37 -1.16 -2.53
N THR A 41 1.62 -0.32 -3.52
CA THR A 41 1.87 1.09 -3.34
C THR A 41 0.78 1.88 -4.05
N VAL A 42 0.17 2.83 -3.33
CA VAL A 42 -0.90 3.67 -3.87
C VAL A 42 -0.46 5.11 -3.79
N LYS A 43 -0.56 5.84 -4.91
CA LYS A 43 -0.32 7.28 -4.89
C LYS A 43 -1.63 8.03 -5.09
N GLY A 44 -1.70 9.21 -4.51
CA GLY A 44 -2.87 10.04 -4.66
C GLY A 44 -2.61 11.43 -4.13
N SER A 45 -3.69 12.18 -3.94
CA SER A 45 -3.62 13.54 -3.43
C SER A 45 -4.82 13.80 -2.54
N TYR A 46 -4.69 14.82 -1.69
CA TYR A 46 -5.80 15.34 -0.92
C TYR A 46 -5.63 16.83 -0.74
N THR A 47 -6.74 17.52 -0.46
CA THR A 47 -6.73 18.95 -0.17
C THR A 47 -7.00 19.15 1.31
N GLY A 48 -6.16 19.96 1.97
CA GLY A 48 -6.28 20.22 3.39
C GLY A 48 -7.57 20.96 3.73
N ASN A 49 -8.11 20.68 4.92
CA ASN A 49 -9.34 21.32 5.42
C ASN A 49 -9.15 22.05 6.75
N GLY A 50 -7.93 22.09 7.28
CA GLY A 50 -7.63 22.79 8.53
C GLY A 50 -8.12 22.10 9.78
N SER A 51 -8.61 20.87 9.69
CA SER A 51 -9.11 20.09 10.81
C SER A 51 -8.63 18.66 10.66
N TYR A 52 -9.40 17.68 11.15
CA TYR A 52 -9.07 16.29 10.90
C TYR A 52 -9.55 15.89 9.51
N LEU A 53 -8.68 15.22 8.77
CA LEU A 53 -9.01 14.70 7.45
C LEU A 53 -8.52 13.26 7.36
N THR A 54 -9.44 12.34 7.03
CA THR A 54 -9.10 10.94 6.81
C THR A 54 -9.08 10.67 5.31
N VAL A 55 -7.97 10.09 4.85
CA VAL A 55 -7.84 9.64 3.46
C VAL A 55 -8.09 8.14 3.44
N GLU A 56 -9.13 7.73 2.70
CA GLU A 56 -9.52 6.32 2.62
C GLU A 56 -8.74 5.63 1.51
N LEU A 57 -8.09 4.53 1.84
CA LEU A 57 -7.28 3.76 0.91
C LEU A 57 -7.86 2.37 0.65
N GLY A 58 -8.73 1.89 1.54
CA GLY A 58 -9.25 0.54 1.49
C GLY A 58 -8.36 -0.49 2.20
N PHE A 59 -7.29 -0.05 2.84
CA PHE A 59 -6.40 -0.90 3.61
C PHE A 59 -5.68 -0.07 4.67
N ARG A 60 -5.14 -0.75 5.68
CA ARG A 60 -4.30 -0.09 6.69
C ARG A 60 -2.88 0.00 6.15
N PRO A 61 -2.34 1.21 5.91
CA PRO A 61 -0.99 1.32 5.37
C PRO A 61 0.06 0.99 6.43
N ALA A 62 1.17 0.42 5.98
CA ALA A 62 2.35 0.24 6.83
C ALA A 62 3.10 1.55 6.99
N ALA A 63 3.05 2.40 5.97
CA ALA A 63 3.70 3.71 5.97
C ALA A 63 3.04 4.61 4.94
N VAL A 64 3.14 5.92 5.15
CA VAL A 64 2.67 6.92 4.20
C VAL A 64 3.71 8.03 4.10
N LEU A 65 4.06 8.40 2.88
CA LEU A 65 4.94 9.52 2.58
C LEU A 65 4.09 10.64 1.98
N VAL A 66 4.12 11.83 2.57
CA VAL A 66 3.38 12.98 2.06
C VAL A 66 4.35 14.06 1.63
N SER A 67 4.15 14.56 0.41
CA SER A 67 4.91 15.68 -0.13
C SER A 67 4.12 16.96 0.05
N LEU A 68 4.77 17.98 0.60
CA LEU A 68 4.17 19.28 0.81
C LEU A 68 4.08 20.12 -0.45
N GLY A 69 4.87 19.83 -1.44
CA GLY A 69 4.69 20.16 -2.86
C GLY A 69 4.70 21.63 -3.31
N TYR A 70 4.58 22.59 -2.42
CA TYR A 70 4.35 23.96 -2.83
C TYR A 70 5.44 24.97 -2.46
N GLN A 71 6.47 24.53 -1.77
CA GLN A 71 7.58 25.40 -1.38
C GLN A 71 8.88 24.63 -1.48
N SER A 72 9.92 25.31 -1.91
CA SER A 72 11.21 24.69 -2.20
C SER A 72 11.94 24.14 -0.97
N TYR A 73 11.61 24.62 0.22
CA TYR A 73 12.25 24.15 1.44
C TYR A 73 11.39 23.17 2.22
N ASN A 74 10.24 22.80 1.73
CA ASN A 74 9.39 21.81 2.38
C ASN A 74 9.92 20.42 2.14
N GLN A 75 10.00 19.65 3.21
CA GLN A 75 10.47 18.28 3.17
C GLN A 75 9.29 17.32 3.25
N PRO A 76 9.33 16.21 2.51
CA PRO A 76 8.30 15.18 2.67
C PRO A 76 8.25 14.66 4.09
N ARG A 77 7.05 14.27 4.52
CA ARG A 77 6.84 13.65 5.83
C ARG A 77 6.54 12.18 5.65
N LEU A 78 7.30 11.35 6.35
CA LEU A 78 7.08 9.91 6.37
C LEU A 78 6.54 9.53 7.73
N SER A 79 5.43 8.78 7.75
CA SER A 79 4.90 8.17 8.96
C SER A 79 4.77 6.68 8.75
N ILE A 80 5.22 5.93 9.75
CA ILE A 80 5.12 4.48 9.78
C ILE A 80 4.00 4.12 10.74
N ASP A 81 3.29 3.04 10.48
CA ASP A 81 2.19 2.60 11.34
C ASP A 81 2.69 2.47 12.79
N GLY A 82 2.00 3.13 13.71
CA GLY A 82 2.40 3.25 15.09
C GLY A 82 3.02 4.59 15.46
N ASP A 83 3.52 5.34 14.48
CA ASP A 83 4.05 6.69 14.69
C ASP A 83 2.89 7.67 14.50
N THR A 84 2.62 8.47 15.53
CA THR A 84 1.51 9.43 15.51
C THR A 84 1.97 10.89 15.51
N ALA A 85 3.25 11.14 15.22
CA ALA A 85 3.79 12.51 15.27
C ALA A 85 3.19 13.41 14.19
N TYR A 86 2.96 12.88 12.98
CA TYR A 86 2.45 13.66 11.85
C TYR A 86 1.13 13.14 11.32
N MET A 87 0.97 11.84 11.28
CA MET A 87 -0.20 11.17 10.73
C MET A 87 -0.55 9.98 11.62
N VAL A 88 -1.82 9.58 11.58
CA VAL A 88 -2.28 8.39 12.29
C VAL A 88 -2.81 7.41 11.26
N MET A 89 -2.24 6.19 11.24
CA MET A 89 -2.74 5.13 10.37
C MET A 89 -4.06 4.60 10.93
N THR A 90 -5.03 4.39 10.04
CA THR A 90 -6.33 3.80 10.38
C THR A 90 -6.47 2.45 9.71
N ASP A 91 -7.50 1.69 10.07
CA ASP A 91 -7.73 0.38 9.47
C ASP A 91 -8.00 0.45 7.96
N SER A 92 -8.42 1.61 7.46
CA SER A 92 -8.75 1.77 6.04
C SER A 92 -7.98 2.88 5.33
N GLY A 93 -7.03 3.54 6.01
CA GLY A 93 -6.29 4.63 5.40
C GLY A 93 -5.43 5.37 6.41
N PHE A 94 -5.38 6.69 6.30
CA PHE A 94 -4.63 7.50 7.25
C PHE A 94 -5.34 8.82 7.52
N ARG A 95 -5.03 9.41 8.66
CA ARG A 95 -5.62 10.66 9.10
C ARG A 95 -4.54 11.71 9.30
N VAL A 96 -4.77 12.88 8.78
CA VAL A 96 -3.92 14.06 8.99
C VAL A 96 -4.68 15.12 9.77
N GLN A 97 -3.93 15.94 10.47
CA GLN A 97 -4.50 17.08 11.19
C GLN A 97 -3.63 18.30 10.93
N ASP A 98 -4.22 19.47 11.07
CA ASP A 98 -3.49 20.73 10.94
C ASP A 98 -2.92 21.09 12.29
N ASP A 99 -1.63 20.79 12.47
CA ASP A 99 -0.95 21.24 13.65
C ASP A 99 0.35 21.93 13.26
N ARG A 100 0.92 22.67 14.22
CA ARG A 100 2.06 23.53 13.95
C ARG A 100 3.32 22.79 13.56
N ASN A 101 3.41 21.53 13.91
CA ASN A 101 4.61 20.73 13.66
C ASN A 101 4.52 19.96 12.34
N ALA A 102 3.32 19.48 12.01
CA ALA A 102 3.14 18.61 10.86
C ALA A 102 2.85 19.38 9.58
N ASN A 103 1.99 20.38 9.65
CA ASN A 103 1.61 21.21 8.49
C ASN A 103 1.14 20.34 7.30
N LEU A 104 0.33 19.34 7.57
CA LEU A 104 -0.11 18.38 6.56
C LEU A 104 -1.57 18.55 6.17
N ASN A 105 -2.26 19.57 6.69
CA ASN A 105 -3.69 19.72 6.46
C ASN A 105 -4.10 21.21 6.44
N GLU A 106 -3.27 22.05 5.84
CA GLU A 106 -3.57 23.46 5.71
C GLU A 106 -4.71 23.69 4.72
N VAL A 107 -5.66 24.52 5.09
CA VAL A 107 -6.86 24.78 4.29
C VAL A 107 -6.51 25.19 2.86
N GLY A 108 -7.07 24.49 1.88
CA GLY A 108 -6.91 24.82 0.48
C GLY A 108 -5.61 24.38 -0.16
N ARG A 109 -4.72 23.74 0.60
CA ARG A 109 -3.46 23.25 0.07
C ARG A 109 -3.61 21.82 -0.44
N GLU A 110 -2.98 21.52 -1.57
CA GLU A 110 -2.96 20.18 -2.12
C GLU A 110 -1.68 19.46 -1.70
N TYR A 111 -1.84 18.22 -1.25
CA TYR A 111 -0.75 17.34 -0.83
C TYR A 111 -0.77 16.08 -1.68
N LEU A 112 0.42 15.64 -2.07
CA LEU A 112 0.59 14.37 -2.76
C LEU A 112 1.08 13.33 -1.77
N TYR A 113 0.59 12.10 -1.91
CA TYR A 113 1.00 11.03 -1.01
C TYR A 113 1.36 9.76 -1.75
N LEU A 114 2.16 8.94 -1.08
CA LEU A 114 2.50 7.59 -1.48
C LEU A 114 2.27 6.70 -0.27
N ALA A 115 1.35 5.75 -0.38
CA ALA A 115 0.99 4.85 0.71
C ALA A 115 1.50 3.45 0.39
N PHE A 116 2.05 2.80 1.41
CA PHE A 116 2.61 1.46 1.30
C PHE A 116 1.74 0.50 2.12
N GLN A 117 1.31 -0.56 1.48
CA GLN A 117 0.52 -1.59 2.14
C GLN A 117 1.40 -2.52 2.96
#